data_6764dc719fe058b92b641e6980f24ed8
#
_entry.id   6764dc719fe058b92b641e6980f24ed8
#
_cell.length_a   1.000
_cell.length_b   1.000
_cell.length_c   1.000
_cell.angle_alpha   90.00
_cell.angle_beta   90.00
_cell.angle_gamma   90.00
#
_symmetry.space_group_name_H-M   'P 1'
#
loop_
_entity.id
_entity.type
_entity.pdbx_description
1 polymer ?
#
loop_
_entity_poly.entity_id
_entity_poly.type
_entity_poly.pdbx_seq_one_letter_code
_entity_poly.pdbx_strand_id
1 'polypeptide(L)'
;ACYMKNKSLDATAQEYWRAIRERAGVDPDFNKTIQTTDLAKENDWGAYSAGQLVDATLFNIRRERRNEFIGESMRWDDLRRWRALDQVQNYIIEGFNLWDEMYADEKYVDTKTGKSLLIEPGGTELANVSPRNSSKYLRPYQIIEANNEVYNGYNWSKANYLTPIPAYEIMLTASQGSDGTVNLDSSPLYQNPYWPK
;
A
#
# COMPACT_ATOMS: atom_id res chain seq x y z
N ALA A 1 -20.14 6.40 2.92
CA ALA A 1 -20.91 7.22 1.95
C ALA A 1 -21.52 8.44 2.65
N CYS A 2 -22.31 8.28 3.72
CA CYS A 2 -22.95 9.37 4.46
C CYS A 2 -21.95 10.46 4.88
N TYR A 3 -20.90 10.11 5.59
CA TYR A 3 -19.88 11.06 6.03
C TYR A 3 -19.17 11.77 4.87
N MET A 4 -18.87 11.06 3.79
CA MET A 4 -18.23 11.68 2.62
C MET A 4 -19.10 12.74 1.95
N LYS A 5 -20.42 12.51 1.95
CA LYS A 5 -21.40 13.43 1.36
C LYS A 5 -21.69 14.64 2.26
N ASN A 6 -21.94 14.38 3.55
CA ASN A 6 -22.52 15.36 4.46
C ASN A 6 -21.53 15.91 5.49
N LYS A 7 -20.32 15.34 5.58
CA LYS A 7 -19.32 15.60 6.64
C LYS A 7 -19.87 15.37 8.05
N SER A 8 -20.92 14.56 8.17
CA SER A 8 -21.54 14.14 9.42
C SER A 8 -22.02 12.69 9.33
N LEU A 9 -22.18 12.06 10.48
CA LEU A 9 -22.77 10.72 10.60
C LEU A 9 -24.22 10.87 10.98
N ASP A 10 -25.14 10.26 10.21
CA ASP A 10 -26.51 10.15 10.63
C ASP A 10 -26.70 9.16 11.80
N ALA A 11 -27.86 9.18 12.42
CA ALA A 11 -28.16 8.35 13.59
C ALA A 11 -27.98 6.85 13.30
N THR A 12 -28.41 6.39 12.14
CA THR A 12 -28.32 4.98 11.72
C THR A 12 -26.87 4.55 11.56
N ALA A 13 -26.02 5.39 10.95
CA ALA A 13 -24.60 5.09 10.81
C ALA A 13 -23.90 5.01 12.17
N GLN A 14 -24.26 5.90 13.11
CA GLN A 14 -23.73 5.88 14.47
C GLN A 14 -24.16 4.64 15.24
N GLU A 15 -25.44 4.24 15.11
CA GLU A 15 -25.99 3.04 15.72
C GLU A 15 -25.26 1.79 15.24
N TYR A 16 -25.10 1.62 13.91
CA TYR A 16 -24.38 0.49 13.35
C TYR A 16 -22.90 0.46 13.78
N TRP A 17 -22.26 1.61 13.86
CA TRP A 17 -20.88 1.67 14.32
C TRP A 17 -20.74 1.21 15.78
N ARG A 18 -21.64 1.66 16.66
CA ARG A 18 -21.68 1.19 18.06
C ARG A 18 -21.92 -0.31 18.14
N ALA A 19 -22.92 -0.82 17.40
CA ALA A 19 -23.27 -2.24 17.40
C ALA A 19 -22.09 -3.14 16.95
N ILE A 20 -21.34 -2.74 15.92
CA ILE A 20 -20.14 -3.43 15.48
C ILE A 20 -19.10 -3.50 16.61
N ARG A 21 -18.86 -2.39 17.28
CA ARG A 21 -17.88 -2.30 18.37
C ARG A 21 -18.30 -3.10 19.61
N GLU A 22 -19.57 -3.04 19.97
CA GLU A 22 -20.16 -3.86 21.05
C GLU A 22 -20.00 -5.36 20.74
N ARG A 23 -20.34 -5.80 19.53
CA ARG A 23 -20.13 -7.18 19.10
C ARG A 23 -18.66 -7.62 19.19
N ALA A 24 -17.75 -6.73 18.88
CA ALA A 24 -16.30 -6.99 18.95
C ALA A 24 -15.74 -6.91 20.38
N GLY A 25 -16.56 -6.57 21.40
CA GLY A 25 -16.13 -6.45 22.78
C GLY A 25 -15.21 -5.25 23.05
N VAL A 26 -15.25 -4.21 22.21
CA VAL A 26 -14.47 -2.98 22.38
C VAL A 26 -15.38 -1.81 22.79
N ASP A 27 -14.79 -0.72 23.33
CA ASP A 27 -15.56 0.46 23.74
C ASP A 27 -16.46 0.96 22.58
N PRO A 28 -17.79 0.98 22.77
CA PRO A 28 -18.72 1.42 21.74
C PRO A 28 -18.64 2.91 21.43
N ASP A 29 -18.01 3.71 22.29
CA ASP A 29 -17.83 5.14 22.03
C ASP A 29 -16.70 5.39 21.03
N PHE A 30 -17.06 5.34 19.74
CA PHE A 30 -16.14 5.63 18.65
C PHE A 30 -15.60 7.07 18.65
N ASN A 31 -16.28 8.03 19.36
CA ASN A 31 -15.80 9.41 19.42
C ASN A 31 -14.49 9.52 20.19
N LYS A 32 -14.32 8.74 21.28
CA LYS A 32 -13.03 8.67 21.98
C LYS A 32 -11.89 8.25 21.05
N THR A 33 -12.16 7.23 20.23
CA THR A 33 -11.18 6.74 19.26
C THR A 33 -10.83 7.81 18.23
N ILE A 34 -11.83 8.54 17.72
CA ILE A 34 -11.61 9.64 16.75
C ILE A 34 -10.75 10.75 17.41
N GLN A 35 -11.07 11.14 18.63
CA GLN A 35 -10.36 12.21 19.35
C GLN A 35 -8.91 11.89 19.68
N THR A 36 -8.60 10.60 19.93
CA THR A 36 -7.25 10.15 20.24
C THR A 36 -6.42 9.75 19.01
N THR A 37 -7.02 9.74 17.82
CA THR A 37 -6.33 9.38 16.58
C THR A 37 -5.37 10.49 16.14
N ASP A 38 -4.08 10.16 16.11
CA ASP A 38 -3.03 11.00 15.54
C ASP A 38 -2.60 10.41 14.20
N LEU A 39 -3.12 10.97 13.11
CA LEU A 39 -2.88 10.47 11.75
C LEU A 39 -1.40 10.48 11.36
N ALA A 40 -0.58 11.32 11.96
CA ALA A 40 0.85 11.37 11.68
C ALA A 40 1.61 10.14 12.23
N LYS A 41 1.01 9.47 13.23
CA LYS A 41 1.56 8.25 13.83
C LYS A 41 0.94 6.97 13.30
N GLU A 42 -0.18 7.08 12.55
CA GLU A 42 -0.83 5.93 11.96
C GLU A 42 -0.08 5.47 10.70
N ASN A 43 0.53 4.32 10.77
CA ASN A 43 1.20 3.70 9.61
C ASN A 43 0.19 2.87 8.80
N ASP A 44 -0.89 3.48 8.35
CA ASP A 44 -1.96 2.84 7.58
C ASP A 44 -2.19 3.58 6.26
N TRP A 45 -2.08 2.88 5.16
CA TRP A 45 -2.36 3.44 3.83
C TRP A 45 -3.80 3.97 3.71
N GLY A 46 -4.75 3.42 4.47
CA GLY A 46 -6.12 3.92 4.53
C GLY A 46 -6.27 5.34 5.10
N ALA A 47 -5.22 5.89 5.73
CA ALA A 47 -5.18 7.28 6.16
C ALA A 47 -5.04 8.28 5.00
N TYR A 48 -4.78 7.81 3.79
CA TYR A 48 -4.50 8.67 2.64
C TYR A 48 -5.60 8.64 1.58
N SER A 49 -5.72 9.73 0.85
CA SER A 49 -6.43 9.84 -0.43
C SER A 49 -5.65 10.79 -1.34
N ALA A 50 -5.27 10.33 -2.53
CA ALA A 50 -4.48 11.09 -3.49
C ALA A 50 -3.20 11.71 -2.89
N GLY A 51 -2.50 10.96 -2.06
CA GLY A 51 -1.27 11.39 -1.40
C GLY A 51 -1.46 12.34 -0.20
N GLN A 52 -2.71 12.67 0.17
CA GLN A 52 -3.03 13.55 1.29
C GLN A 52 -3.68 12.77 2.44
N LEU A 53 -3.36 13.15 3.67
CA LEU A 53 -4.05 12.61 4.84
C LEU A 53 -5.53 13.00 4.82
N VAL A 54 -6.39 12.05 5.16
CA VAL A 54 -7.82 12.31 5.37
C VAL A 54 -8.05 12.84 6.79
N ASP A 55 -9.28 13.24 7.12
CA ASP A 55 -9.62 13.58 8.50
C ASP A 55 -9.74 12.33 9.41
N ALA A 56 -9.58 12.53 10.73
CA ALA A 56 -9.59 11.43 11.70
C ALA A 56 -10.90 10.63 11.69
N THR A 57 -12.04 11.26 11.44
CA THR A 57 -13.33 10.55 11.37
C THR A 57 -13.37 9.60 10.17
N LEU A 58 -13.00 10.08 8.99
CA LEU A 58 -12.97 9.24 7.78
C LEU A 58 -11.95 8.11 7.93
N PHE A 59 -10.79 8.39 8.50
CA PHE A 59 -9.80 7.35 8.76
C PHE A 59 -10.37 6.26 9.68
N ASN A 60 -11.03 6.63 10.77
CA ASN A 60 -11.61 5.65 11.69
C ASN A 60 -12.73 4.82 11.07
N ILE A 61 -13.57 5.40 10.21
CA ILE A 61 -14.55 4.65 9.42
C ILE A 61 -13.85 3.62 8.52
N ARG A 62 -12.77 4.00 7.85
CA ARG A 62 -11.98 3.10 7.00
C ARG A 62 -11.28 2.00 7.82
N ARG A 63 -10.80 2.34 9.01
CA ARG A 63 -10.14 1.40 9.93
C ARG A 63 -11.13 0.35 10.46
N GLU A 64 -12.32 0.76 10.90
CA GLU A 64 -13.37 -0.20 11.30
C GLU A 64 -13.73 -1.13 10.13
N ARG A 65 -13.94 -0.56 8.94
CA ARG A 65 -14.19 -1.39 7.76
C ARG A 65 -13.05 -2.38 7.47
N ARG A 66 -11.79 -1.96 7.58
CA ARG A 66 -10.64 -2.87 7.42
C ARG A 66 -10.71 -4.02 8.42
N ASN A 67 -11.01 -3.71 9.69
CA ASN A 67 -11.05 -4.70 10.76
C ASN A 67 -12.20 -5.69 10.56
N GLU A 68 -13.37 -5.22 10.16
CA GLU A 68 -14.53 -6.09 9.89
C GLU A 68 -14.32 -7.04 8.72
N PHE A 69 -13.60 -6.59 7.68
CA PHE A 69 -13.39 -7.37 6.46
C PHE A 69 -12.01 -8.03 6.36
N ILE A 70 -11.36 -8.30 7.50
CA ILE A 70 -10.10 -9.06 7.51
C ILE A 70 -10.35 -10.46 6.93
N GLY A 71 -9.53 -10.83 5.94
CA GLY A 71 -9.63 -12.14 5.28
C GLY A 71 -10.68 -12.22 4.15
N GLU A 72 -11.47 -11.18 3.91
CA GLU A 72 -12.51 -11.16 2.87
C GLU A 72 -12.03 -10.59 1.52
N SER A 73 -10.74 -10.41 1.35
CA SER A 73 -10.09 -9.92 0.11
C SER A 73 -10.52 -8.52 -0.36
N MET A 74 -11.21 -7.73 0.49
CA MET A 74 -11.73 -6.42 0.12
C MET A 74 -10.73 -5.27 0.27
N ARG A 75 -9.60 -5.50 0.94
CA ARG A 75 -8.65 -4.43 1.28
C ARG A 75 -8.06 -3.74 0.07
N TRP A 76 -7.71 -4.52 -0.97
CA TRP A 76 -7.09 -3.97 -2.18
C TRP A 76 -8.05 -3.06 -2.93
N ASP A 77 -9.30 -3.50 -3.11
CA ASP A 77 -10.33 -2.69 -3.77
C ASP A 77 -10.62 -1.40 -3.01
N ASP A 78 -10.66 -1.49 -1.67
CA ASP A 78 -10.83 -0.32 -0.83
C ASP A 78 -9.69 0.69 -1.00
N LEU A 79 -8.44 0.26 -0.97
CA LEU A 79 -7.28 1.14 -1.16
C LEU A 79 -7.27 1.79 -2.55
N ARG A 80 -7.62 1.03 -3.59
CA ARG A 80 -7.75 1.56 -4.96
C ARG A 80 -8.86 2.60 -5.07
N ARG A 81 -10.09 2.28 -4.67
CA ARG A 81 -11.23 3.20 -4.75
C ARG A 81 -11.11 4.43 -3.84
N TRP A 82 -10.36 4.34 -2.75
CA TRP A 82 -10.04 5.48 -1.90
C TRP A 82 -8.88 6.32 -2.43
N ARG A 83 -8.24 5.87 -3.48
CA ARG A 83 -7.00 6.44 -3.99
C ARG A 83 -5.95 6.58 -2.88
N ALA A 84 -5.75 5.51 -2.15
CA ALA A 84 -4.94 5.48 -0.93
C ALA A 84 -3.51 4.95 -1.15
N LEU A 85 -2.98 4.99 -2.39
CA LEU A 85 -1.70 4.38 -2.74
C LEU A 85 -0.70 5.35 -3.38
N ASP A 86 -1.06 6.62 -3.60
CA ASP A 86 -0.15 7.59 -4.22
C ASP A 86 1.16 7.76 -3.42
N GLN A 87 1.13 7.60 -2.09
CA GLN A 87 2.30 7.74 -1.22
C GLN A 87 3.22 6.51 -1.18
N VAL A 88 2.80 5.38 -1.78
CA VAL A 88 3.59 4.13 -1.70
C VAL A 88 4.54 3.92 -2.87
N GLN A 89 4.69 4.90 -3.76
CA GLN A 89 5.54 4.78 -4.95
C GLN A 89 6.96 4.28 -4.61
N ASN A 90 7.54 4.86 -3.59
CA ASN A 90 8.90 4.52 -3.15
C ASN A 90 8.91 3.83 -1.77
N TYR A 91 7.79 3.21 -1.39
CA TYR A 91 7.67 2.55 -0.11
C TYR A 91 8.54 1.30 -0.08
N ILE A 92 9.53 1.29 0.83
CA ILE A 92 10.39 0.13 1.05
C ILE A 92 9.65 -0.86 1.94
N ILE A 93 9.60 -2.13 1.51
CA ILE A 93 9.00 -3.20 2.30
C ILE A 93 9.92 -3.51 3.47
N GLU A 94 9.41 -3.30 4.67
CA GLU A 94 10.09 -3.57 5.93
C GLU A 94 9.22 -4.47 6.81
N GLY A 95 9.88 -5.34 7.58
CA GLY A 95 9.20 -6.17 8.57
C GLY A 95 10.22 -6.74 9.54
N PHE A 96 9.76 -7.39 10.59
CA PHE A 96 10.58 -7.96 11.63
C PHE A 96 11.52 -6.95 12.30
N ASN A 97 11.12 -6.47 13.48
CA ASN A 97 11.91 -5.51 14.24
C ASN A 97 13.20 -6.17 14.76
N LEU A 98 14.33 -5.52 14.51
CA LEU A 98 15.66 -5.99 14.92
C LEU A 98 16.10 -5.23 16.18
N TRP A 99 16.53 -5.99 17.19
CA TRP A 99 17.07 -5.45 18.44
C TRP A 99 18.59 -5.43 18.34
N ASP A 100 19.25 -4.57 19.10
CA ASP A 100 20.69 -4.40 19.05
C ASP A 100 21.45 -5.71 19.37
N GLU A 101 20.91 -6.54 20.30
CA GLU A 101 21.48 -7.85 20.63
C GLU A 101 21.40 -8.85 19.47
N MET A 102 20.44 -8.71 18.58
CA MET A 102 20.29 -9.61 17.42
C MET A 102 21.45 -9.50 16.44
N TYR A 103 22.13 -8.33 16.36
CA TYR A 103 23.27 -8.17 15.48
C TYR A 103 24.49 -9.00 15.93
N ALA A 104 24.52 -9.43 17.19
CA ALA A 104 25.54 -10.32 17.77
C ALA A 104 25.06 -11.77 17.91
N ASP A 105 23.77 -12.06 17.61
CA ASP A 105 23.22 -13.42 17.71
C ASP A 105 23.81 -14.31 16.61
N GLU A 106 24.25 -15.52 16.98
CA GLU A 106 24.83 -16.53 16.08
C GLU A 106 23.93 -16.84 14.87
N LYS A 107 22.60 -16.70 15.02
CA LYS A 107 21.63 -16.91 13.93
C LYS A 107 21.79 -15.92 12.78
N TYR A 108 22.35 -14.75 13.04
CA TYR A 108 22.57 -13.68 12.07
C TYR A 108 24.03 -13.47 11.72
N VAL A 109 24.87 -14.48 12.01
CA VAL A 109 26.28 -14.49 11.67
C VAL A 109 26.59 -15.64 10.73
N ASP A 110 27.28 -15.37 9.64
CA ASP A 110 27.80 -16.41 8.77
C ASP A 110 28.89 -17.18 9.50
N THR A 111 28.65 -18.47 9.78
CA THR A 111 29.54 -19.34 10.53
C THR A 111 30.89 -19.57 9.82
N LYS A 112 31.00 -19.36 8.51
CA LYS A 112 32.23 -19.53 7.73
C LYS A 112 33.11 -18.30 7.75
N THR A 113 32.50 -17.12 7.71
CA THR A 113 33.21 -15.84 7.57
C THR A 113 33.25 -15.02 8.85
N GLY A 114 32.40 -15.34 9.82
CA GLY A 114 32.23 -14.58 11.05
C GLY A 114 31.58 -13.20 10.83
N LYS A 115 31.09 -12.90 9.62
CA LYS A 115 30.46 -11.64 9.30
C LYS A 115 28.97 -11.65 9.63
N SER A 116 28.44 -10.49 10.02
CA SER A 116 27.00 -10.32 10.20
C SER A 116 26.27 -10.50 8.87
N LEU A 117 25.15 -11.23 8.91
CA LEU A 117 24.20 -11.35 7.80
C LEU A 117 23.26 -10.14 7.73
N LEU A 118 23.26 -9.28 8.76
CA LEU A 118 22.48 -8.03 8.82
C LEU A 118 23.37 -6.89 8.33
N ILE A 119 23.10 -6.40 7.12
CA ILE A 119 23.92 -5.42 6.41
C ILE A 119 23.21 -4.07 6.42
N GLU A 120 23.81 -3.10 7.06
CA GLU A 120 23.30 -1.72 7.13
C GLU A 120 23.64 -0.91 5.87
N PRO A 121 22.83 0.13 5.54
CA PRO A 121 23.15 1.05 4.46
C PRO A 121 24.45 1.81 4.71
N GLY A 122 25.18 2.12 3.63
CA GLY A 122 26.37 2.96 3.66
C GLY A 122 27.71 2.22 3.45
N GLY A 123 27.66 0.88 3.36
CA GLY A 123 28.79 0.04 2.96
C GLY A 123 28.84 -0.21 1.45
N THR A 124 29.73 -1.11 1.04
CA THR A 124 29.87 -1.59 -0.35
C THR A 124 28.90 -2.75 -0.67
N GLU A 125 28.30 -3.33 0.34
CA GLU A 125 27.34 -4.45 0.21
C GLU A 125 25.92 -3.91 0.20
N LEU A 126 25.02 -4.61 -0.47
CA LEU A 126 23.61 -4.26 -0.52
C LEU A 126 22.98 -4.43 0.87
N ALA A 127 22.37 -3.35 1.36
CA ALA A 127 21.75 -3.36 2.68
C ALA A 127 20.47 -4.21 2.70
N ASN A 128 20.28 -4.97 3.76
CA ASN A 128 19.07 -5.75 4.00
C ASN A 128 18.33 -5.38 5.30
N VAL A 129 18.81 -4.32 5.96
CA VAL A 129 18.18 -3.73 7.14
C VAL A 129 18.07 -2.22 6.99
N SER A 130 17.14 -1.62 7.73
CA SER A 130 17.06 -0.15 7.83
C SER A 130 18.22 0.40 8.65
N PRO A 131 18.58 1.69 8.49
CA PRO A 131 19.59 2.32 9.35
C PRO A 131 19.22 2.17 10.84
N ARG A 132 20.21 1.93 11.72
CA ARG A 132 20.01 1.73 13.17
C ARG A 132 19.28 2.87 13.86
N ASN A 133 19.45 4.10 13.37
CA ASN A 133 18.83 5.30 13.90
C ASN A 133 17.42 5.56 13.31
N SER A 134 16.90 4.66 12.50
CA SER A 134 15.57 4.77 11.88
C SER A 134 14.61 3.70 12.41
N SER A 135 14.05 2.86 11.55
CA SER A 135 13.01 1.89 11.92
C SER A 135 13.53 0.60 12.56
N LYS A 136 14.80 0.25 12.38
CA LYS A 136 15.41 -1.02 12.85
C LYS A 136 14.66 -2.26 12.34
N TYR A 137 14.25 -2.26 11.07
CA TYR A 137 13.54 -3.37 10.45
C TYR A 137 14.38 -4.07 9.38
N LEU A 138 14.13 -5.38 9.24
CA LEU A 138 14.63 -6.17 8.11
C LEU A 138 13.98 -5.67 6.82
N ARG A 139 14.80 -5.54 5.76
CA ARG A 139 14.42 -5.14 4.40
C ARG A 139 14.69 -6.27 3.42
N PRO A 140 13.82 -7.29 3.34
CA PRO A 140 14.11 -8.54 2.63
C PRO A 140 14.30 -8.37 1.12
N TYR A 141 13.77 -7.29 0.54
CA TYR A 141 13.87 -7.02 -0.89
C TYR A 141 15.04 -6.11 -1.28
N GLN A 142 15.91 -5.76 -0.31
CA GLN A 142 17.08 -4.91 -0.57
C GLN A 142 18.39 -5.70 -0.77
N ILE A 143 18.33 -7.04 -0.72
CA ILE A 143 19.53 -7.91 -0.80
C ILE A 143 20.03 -8.02 -2.24
N ILE A 144 19.14 -8.11 -3.21
CA ILE A 144 19.47 -8.29 -4.63
C ILE A 144 18.74 -7.23 -5.44
N GLU A 145 19.48 -6.45 -6.23
CA GLU A 145 18.93 -5.45 -7.13
C GLU A 145 18.49 -6.05 -8.48
N ALA A 146 19.27 -6.99 -9.00
CA ALA A 146 19.05 -7.55 -10.33
C ALA A 146 17.67 -8.24 -10.43
N ASN A 147 16.87 -7.82 -11.40
CA ASN A 147 15.51 -8.33 -11.65
C ASN A 147 14.54 -8.16 -10.46
N ASN A 148 14.78 -7.16 -9.62
CA ASN A 148 13.98 -6.90 -8.44
C ASN A 148 13.16 -5.63 -8.62
N GLU A 149 11.90 -5.79 -9.04
CA GLU A 149 10.98 -4.67 -9.31
C GLU A 149 10.65 -3.83 -8.07
N VAL A 150 10.83 -4.38 -6.88
CA VAL A 150 10.53 -3.71 -5.60
C VAL A 150 11.78 -3.26 -4.84
N TYR A 151 12.97 -3.34 -5.47
CA TYR A 151 14.23 -2.93 -4.85
C TYR A 151 14.21 -1.46 -4.40
N ASN A 152 13.71 -0.57 -5.26
CA ASN A 152 13.57 0.86 -4.98
C ASN A 152 12.18 1.25 -4.42
N GLY A 153 11.47 0.28 -3.90
CA GLY A 153 10.12 0.45 -3.38
C GLY A 153 9.06 -0.15 -4.30
N TYR A 154 7.80 0.07 -3.97
CA TYR A 154 6.67 -0.55 -4.69
C TYR A 154 6.51 -0.09 -6.14
N ASN A 155 7.18 0.98 -6.58
CA ASN A 155 7.03 1.57 -7.92
C ASN A 155 5.58 1.84 -8.32
N TRP A 156 4.73 2.16 -7.33
CA TRP A 156 3.33 2.44 -7.59
C TRP A 156 3.17 3.65 -8.51
N SER A 157 2.44 3.47 -9.60
CA SER A 157 2.06 4.57 -10.48
C SER A 157 0.55 4.81 -10.47
N LYS A 158 0.11 6.00 -10.89
CA LYS A 158 -1.32 6.32 -11.02
C LYS A 158 -2.03 5.40 -12.01
N ALA A 159 -1.34 4.86 -12.99
CA ALA A 159 -1.86 3.87 -13.92
C ALA A 159 -2.43 2.64 -13.19
N ASN A 160 -1.80 2.22 -12.10
CA ASN A 160 -2.17 1.01 -11.35
C ASN A 160 -3.54 1.09 -10.63
N TYR A 161 -4.18 2.27 -10.59
CA TYR A 161 -5.57 2.38 -10.11
C TYR A 161 -6.58 1.77 -11.08
N LEU A 162 -6.25 1.72 -12.36
CA LEU A 162 -7.10 1.17 -13.41
C LEU A 162 -6.36 0.03 -14.11
N THR A 163 -7.09 -1.01 -14.46
CA THR A 163 -6.54 -2.08 -15.29
C THR A 163 -6.41 -1.57 -16.73
N PRO A 164 -5.30 -1.83 -17.44
CA PRO A 164 -5.18 -1.45 -18.84
C PRO A 164 -6.20 -2.22 -19.70
N ILE A 165 -6.67 -1.58 -20.76
CA ILE A 165 -7.36 -2.31 -21.83
C ILE A 165 -6.33 -3.23 -22.49
N PRO A 166 -6.61 -4.54 -22.64
CA PRO A 166 -5.66 -5.45 -23.26
C PRO A 166 -5.25 -4.97 -24.66
N ALA A 167 -3.97 -5.06 -24.97
CA ALA A 167 -3.46 -4.67 -26.28
C ALA A 167 -4.19 -5.40 -27.43
N TYR A 168 -4.62 -6.63 -27.18
CA TYR A 168 -5.38 -7.42 -28.14
C TYR A 168 -6.70 -6.75 -28.56
N GLU A 169 -7.44 -6.15 -27.62
CA GLU A 169 -8.68 -5.42 -27.92
C GLU A 169 -8.42 -4.20 -28.82
N ILE A 170 -7.32 -3.50 -28.57
CA ILE A 170 -6.89 -2.37 -29.40
C ILE A 170 -6.51 -2.86 -30.79
N MET A 171 -5.79 -3.97 -30.90
CA MET A 171 -5.41 -4.58 -32.18
C MET A 171 -6.61 -5.02 -33.01
N LEU A 172 -7.61 -5.65 -32.38
CA LEU A 172 -8.84 -6.11 -33.07
C LEU A 172 -9.65 -4.98 -33.70
N THR A 173 -9.57 -3.77 -33.15
CA THR A 173 -10.33 -2.59 -33.62
C THR A 173 -9.50 -1.65 -34.47
N ALA A 174 -8.19 -1.91 -34.60
CA ALA A 174 -7.27 -1.13 -35.41
C ALA A 174 -7.34 -1.54 -36.90
N SER A 175 -6.99 -0.63 -37.78
CA SER A 175 -6.85 -0.93 -39.21
C SER A 175 -5.60 -1.78 -39.46
N GLN A 176 -5.71 -2.71 -40.41
CA GLN A 176 -4.62 -3.56 -40.80
C GLN A 176 -4.15 -3.16 -42.22
N GLY A 177 -2.85 -3.03 -42.39
CA GLY A 177 -2.23 -2.82 -43.70
C GLY A 177 -2.26 -4.06 -44.57
N SER A 178 -2.06 -3.88 -45.88
CA SER A 178 -2.00 -4.99 -46.85
C SER A 178 -0.84 -5.96 -46.59
N ASP A 179 0.17 -5.52 -45.86
CA ASP A 179 1.34 -6.28 -45.43
C ASP A 179 1.14 -7.02 -44.09
N GLY A 180 -0.06 -6.91 -43.48
CA GLY A 180 -0.38 -7.50 -42.21
C GLY A 180 0.01 -6.64 -40.99
N THR A 181 0.62 -5.47 -41.21
CA THR A 181 0.94 -4.54 -40.08
C THR A 181 -0.33 -3.94 -39.47
N VAL A 182 -0.38 -3.84 -38.14
CA VAL A 182 -1.50 -3.26 -37.42
C VAL A 182 -1.16 -1.84 -36.99
N ASN A 183 -1.96 -0.87 -37.42
CA ASN A 183 -1.83 0.52 -36.98
C ASN A 183 -2.65 0.74 -35.71
N LEU A 184 -2.03 0.58 -34.54
CA LEU A 184 -2.71 0.73 -33.24
C LEU A 184 -3.36 2.11 -33.06
N ASP A 185 -2.80 3.17 -33.65
CA ASP A 185 -3.33 4.53 -33.55
C ASP A 185 -4.67 4.72 -34.28
N SER A 186 -4.99 3.83 -35.22
CA SER A 186 -6.27 3.85 -35.93
C SER A 186 -7.43 3.25 -35.10
N SER A 187 -7.14 2.56 -33.99
CA SER A 187 -8.18 2.02 -33.12
C SER A 187 -9.01 3.14 -32.51
N PRO A 188 -10.35 3.03 -32.50
CA PRO A 188 -11.23 3.99 -31.80
C PRO A 188 -11.18 3.83 -30.26
N LEU A 189 -10.53 2.78 -29.77
CA LEU A 189 -10.38 2.57 -28.33
C LEU A 189 -9.27 3.45 -27.76
N TYR A 190 -9.60 4.11 -26.66
CA TYR A 190 -8.64 4.86 -25.85
C TYR A 190 -8.22 4.03 -24.64
N GLN A 191 -6.92 3.97 -24.39
CA GLN A 191 -6.40 3.32 -23.20
C GLN A 191 -6.85 4.08 -21.94
N ASN A 192 -6.95 3.35 -20.82
CA ASN A 192 -7.19 3.97 -19.53
C ASN A 192 -6.07 4.98 -19.19
N PRO A 193 -6.40 6.07 -18.46
CA PRO A 193 -5.44 7.13 -18.14
C PRO A 193 -4.12 6.58 -17.58
N TYR A 194 -3.03 7.15 -18.04
CA TYR A 194 -1.63 6.84 -17.64
C TYR A 194 -1.06 5.51 -18.18
N TRP A 195 -1.86 4.69 -18.88
CA TRP A 195 -1.35 3.52 -19.61
C TRP A 195 -0.99 3.91 -21.04
N PRO A 196 0.12 3.38 -21.60
CA PRO A 196 0.41 3.55 -23.01
C PRO A 196 -0.62 2.81 -23.88
N LYS A 197 -0.81 3.30 -25.12
CA LYS A 197 -1.68 2.66 -26.10
C LYS A 197 -0.99 1.44 -26.71
#